data_e04863faa8235c1feef4d1fc9bdd8c15
#
_entry.id   e04863faa8235c1feef4d1fc9bdd8c15
#
_cell.length_a   1.000
_cell.length_b   1.000
_cell.length_c   1.000
_cell.angle_alpha   90.00
_cell.angle_beta   90.00
_cell.angle_gamma   90.00
#
_symmetry.space_group_name_H-M   'P 1'
#
loop_
_entity.id
_entity.type
_entity.pdbx_description
1 polymer ?
#
loop_
_entity_poly.entity_id
_entity_poly.type
_entity_poly.pdbx_seq_one_letter_code
_entity_poly.pdbx_strand_id
1 'polypeptide(L)'
;LRVGEMRLSLTRASKRSVSKKKPMKGEAISARLVVSRVLSDDVIPKVLAEWYLLTNVPESVPCSQLALWYCWRWQIESFFKLLKTQGFGLEDWQQETGEAIAKRLAVVCCACVTVWEIMQSTEAEPLKMLLVRLSGRQMKHGVKVTDSAVLVGLWQFLSALELLRSYQPEQL
;
A
#
# COMPACT_ATOMS: atom_id res chain seq x y z
N LEU A 1 -11.33 -15.29 0.75
CA LEU A 1 -12.11 -14.09 0.47
C LEU A 1 -13.54 -14.50 0.13
N ARG A 2 -14.54 -13.92 0.79
CA ARG A 2 -15.97 -14.04 0.44
C ARG A 2 -16.47 -12.68 -0.03
N VAL A 3 -17.23 -12.66 -1.12
CA VAL A 3 -17.76 -11.43 -1.71
C VAL A 3 -19.25 -11.63 -1.97
N GLY A 4 -20.03 -10.61 -1.65
CA GLY A 4 -21.46 -10.54 -1.96
C GLY A 4 -21.82 -9.14 -2.47
N GLU A 5 -22.92 -9.02 -3.18
CA GLU A 5 -23.38 -7.73 -3.70
C GLU A 5 -24.89 -7.57 -3.61
N MET A 6 -25.32 -6.30 -3.57
CA MET A 6 -26.72 -5.91 -3.67
C MET A 6 -26.87 -4.56 -4.35
N ARG A 7 -28.02 -4.32 -4.99
CA ARG A 7 -28.38 -3.00 -5.49
C ARG A 7 -29.00 -2.14 -4.39
N LEU A 8 -28.61 -0.88 -4.38
CA LEU A 8 -29.16 0.13 -3.49
C LEU A 8 -29.69 1.32 -4.30
N SER A 9 -30.79 1.87 -3.85
CA SER A 9 -31.27 3.17 -4.30
C SER A 9 -30.98 4.20 -3.20
N LEU A 10 -30.05 5.10 -3.48
CA LEU A 10 -29.63 6.14 -2.54
C LEU A 10 -30.47 7.38 -2.78
N THR A 11 -31.24 7.76 -1.78
CA THR A 11 -31.98 9.01 -1.78
C THR A 11 -31.32 10.01 -0.85
N ARG A 12 -31.13 11.23 -1.31
CA ARG A 12 -30.59 12.29 -0.46
C ARG A 12 -31.64 12.67 0.60
N ALA A 13 -31.32 12.50 1.86
CA ALA A 13 -32.10 13.12 2.93
C ALA A 13 -32.12 14.65 2.72
N SER A 14 -33.32 15.25 2.68
CA SER A 14 -33.44 16.70 2.57
C SER A 14 -32.79 17.35 3.80
N LYS A 15 -31.64 18.00 3.62
CA LYS A 15 -31.12 18.89 4.67
C LYS A 15 -32.14 20.05 4.84
N ARG A 16 -32.63 20.27 6.06
CA ARG A 16 -33.31 21.51 6.38
C ARG A 16 -32.35 22.66 6.08
N SER A 17 -32.64 23.42 5.02
CA SER A 17 -31.89 24.63 4.72
C SER A 17 -32.19 25.63 5.84
N VAL A 18 -31.14 26.26 6.37
CA VAL A 18 -31.24 27.38 7.30
C VAL A 18 -31.93 28.60 6.62
N SER A 19 -31.92 28.64 5.29
CA SER A 19 -32.68 29.59 4.46
C SER A 19 -33.99 28.93 4.03
N LYS A 20 -35.10 29.58 4.28
CA LYS A 20 -36.50 29.15 4.05
C LYS A 20 -36.86 28.62 2.65
N LYS A 21 -35.92 28.19 1.85
CA LYS A 21 -36.14 27.55 0.55
C LYS A 21 -36.54 26.08 0.76
N LYS A 22 -37.57 25.63 0.06
CA LYS A 22 -38.05 24.24 0.07
C LYS A 22 -36.86 23.29 -0.21
N PRO A 23 -36.68 22.22 0.59
CA PRO A 23 -35.63 21.25 0.33
C PRO A 23 -35.88 20.61 -1.02
N MET A 24 -34.94 20.74 -1.94
CA MET A 24 -34.96 20.00 -3.21
C MET A 24 -34.63 18.54 -2.93
N LYS A 25 -35.53 17.62 -3.24
CA LYS A 25 -35.24 16.20 -3.33
C LYS A 25 -34.34 15.98 -4.56
N GLY A 26 -33.14 15.52 -4.35
CA GLY A 26 -32.31 15.01 -5.44
C GLY A 26 -32.93 13.73 -6.02
N GLU A 27 -32.62 13.43 -7.29
CA GLU A 27 -32.97 12.13 -7.88
C GLU A 27 -32.29 10.99 -7.13
N ALA A 28 -32.96 9.85 -7.09
CA ALA A 28 -32.40 8.64 -6.50
C ALA A 28 -31.24 8.13 -7.36
N ILE A 29 -30.11 7.86 -6.73
CA ILE A 29 -28.93 7.30 -7.39
C ILE A 29 -28.94 5.79 -7.18
N SER A 30 -29.00 5.04 -8.29
CA SER A 30 -28.78 3.58 -8.25
C SER A 30 -27.30 3.28 -8.10
N ALA A 31 -26.96 2.48 -7.11
CA ALA A 31 -25.58 2.06 -6.86
C ALA A 31 -25.53 0.58 -6.46
N ARG A 32 -24.37 -0.04 -6.67
CA ARG A 32 -24.07 -1.39 -6.17
C ARG A 32 -23.32 -1.27 -4.85
N LEU A 33 -23.76 -2.01 -3.84
CA LEU A 33 -23.00 -2.25 -2.63
C LEU A 33 -22.32 -3.61 -2.76
N VAL A 34 -21.01 -3.63 -2.73
CA VAL A 34 -20.20 -4.85 -2.68
C VAL A 34 -19.65 -5.01 -1.28
N VAL A 35 -19.91 -6.14 -0.67
CA VAL A 35 -19.38 -6.50 0.66
C VAL A 35 -18.34 -7.58 0.47
N SER A 36 -17.13 -7.35 0.96
CA SER A 36 -16.03 -8.29 0.86
C SER A 36 -15.45 -8.59 2.24
N ARG A 37 -15.26 -9.89 2.55
CA ARG A 37 -14.74 -10.38 3.82
C ARG A 37 -13.54 -11.27 3.58
N VAL A 38 -12.44 -10.97 4.27
CA VAL A 38 -11.29 -11.87 4.41
C VAL A 38 -11.49 -12.69 5.66
N LEU A 39 -11.46 -14.00 5.51
CA LEU A 39 -11.61 -14.95 6.61
C LEU A 39 -10.26 -15.58 6.92
N SER A 40 -10.05 -15.96 8.17
CA SER A 40 -8.91 -16.80 8.55
C SER A 40 -9.09 -18.22 8.00
N ASP A 41 -7.98 -18.96 7.90
CA ASP A 41 -7.96 -20.37 7.47
C ASP A 41 -8.23 -21.34 8.65
N ASP A 42 -8.69 -20.83 9.81
CA ASP A 42 -9.04 -21.64 10.97
C ASP A 42 -10.24 -22.54 10.70
N VAL A 43 -10.39 -23.61 11.49
CA VAL A 43 -11.57 -24.52 11.45
C VAL A 43 -12.87 -23.74 11.64
N ILE A 44 -12.86 -22.70 12.49
CA ILE A 44 -13.95 -21.73 12.63
C ILE A 44 -13.43 -20.41 12.07
N PRO A 45 -13.80 -20.04 10.82
CA PRO A 45 -13.27 -18.85 10.16
C PRO A 45 -13.65 -17.58 10.92
N LYS A 46 -12.64 -16.78 11.26
CA LYS A 46 -12.83 -15.44 11.83
C LYS A 46 -12.72 -14.39 10.73
N VAL A 47 -13.53 -13.35 10.81
CA VAL A 47 -13.41 -12.21 9.90
C VAL A 47 -12.15 -11.41 10.27
N LEU A 48 -11.17 -11.44 9.39
CA LEU A 48 -9.90 -10.68 9.53
C LEU A 48 -10.03 -9.25 9.04
N ALA A 49 -10.82 -9.05 7.98
CA ALA A 49 -11.10 -7.74 7.42
C ALA A 49 -12.43 -7.75 6.67
N GLU A 50 -13.12 -6.63 6.66
CA GLU A 50 -14.39 -6.45 5.97
C GLU A 50 -14.44 -5.07 5.33
N TRP A 51 -14.93 -5.00 4.08
CA TRP A 51 -15.10 -3.75 3.34
C TRP A 51 -16.47 -3.66 2.72
N TYR A 52 -17.01 -2.46 2.73
CA TYR A 52 -18.25 -2.08 2.09
C TYR A 52 -17.94 -1.09 0.97
N LEU A 53 -18.07 -1.52 -0.28
CA LEU A 53 -17.73 -0.73 -1.45
C LEU A 53 -19.01 -0.29 -2.14
N LEU A 54 -19.24 1.02 -2.20
CA LEU A 54 -20.31 1.60 -2.98
C LEU A 54 -19.77 2.01 -4.34
N THR A 55 -20.40 1.53 -5.43
CA THR A 55 -19.89 1.73 -6.78
C THR A 55 -21.03 1.92 -7.80
N ASN A 56 -20.73 2.63 -8.87
CA ASN A 56 -21.56 2.75 -10.06
C ASN A 56 -21.04 1.91 -11.23
N VAL A 57 -20.02 1.07 -11.00
CA VAL A 57 -19.48 0.18 -12.03
C VAL A 57 -20.57 -0.78 -12.53
N PRO A 58 -20.69 -1.01 -13.86
CA PRO A 58 -21.68 -1.89 -14.43
C PRO A 58 -21.65 -3.32 -13.87
N GLU A 59 -22.77 -4.01 -13.88
CA GLU A 59 -22.89 -5.40 -13.40
C GLU A 59 -22.10 -6.41 -14.23
N SER A 60 -21.71 -6.04 -15.43
CA SER A 60 -20.81 -6.83 -16.27
C SER A 60 -19.44 -7.08 -15.62
N VAL A 61 -19.05 -6.21 -14.66
CA VAL A 61 -17.83 -6.41 -13.86
C VAL A 61 -18.19 -7.22 -12.61
N PRO A 62 -17.61 -8.41 -12.41
CA PRO A 62 -17.87 -9.24 -11.25
C PRO A 62 -17.51 -8.54 -9.93
N CYS A 63 -18.28 -8.79 -8.88
CA CYS A 63 -18.02 -8.22 -7.55
C CYS A 63 -16.64 -8.64 -6.96
N SER A 64 -16.16 -9.83 -7.33
CA SER A 64 -14.80 -10.29 -6.99
C SER A 64 -13.72 -9.40 -7.60
N GLN A 65 -13.92 -8.92 -8.83
CA GLN A 65 -12.98 -7.99 -9.48
C GLN A 65 -12.96 -6.62 -8.78
N LEU A 66 -14.11 -6.12 -8.35
CA LEU A 66 -14.22 -4.88 -7.58
C LEU A 66 -13.51 -5.00 -6.23
N ALA A 67 -13.67 -6.12 -5.53
CA ALA A 67 -12.97 -6.41 -4.30
C ALA A 67 -11.45 -6.44 -4.51
N LEU A 68 -10.98 -7.05 -5.61
CA LEU A 68 -9.57 -7.10 -5.98
C LEU A 68 -9.01 -5.69 -6.27
N TRP A 69 -9.72 -4.87 -7.04
CA TRP A 69 -9.30 -3.48 -7.29
C TRP A 69 -9.17 -2.68 -6.01
N TYR A 70 -10.07 -2.90 -5.05
CA TYR A 70 -9.98 -2.25 -3.75
C TYR A 70 -8.77 -2.74 -2.94
N CYS A 71 -8.44 -4.03 -3.00
CA CYS A 71 -7.20 -4.55 -2.40
C CYS A 71 -5.96 -3.89 -3.00
N TRP A 72 -5.92 -3.65 -4.31
CA TRP A 72 -4.81 -2.94 -4.95
C TRP A 72 -4.64 -1.49 -4.46
N ARG A 73 -5.73 -0.84 -4.07
CA ARG A 73 -5.66 0.50 -3.46
C ARG A 73 -4.79 0.51 -2.19
N TRP A 74 -4.82 -0.57 -1.40
CA TRP A 74 -3.96 -0.70 -0.22
C TRP A 74 -2.47 -0.76 -0.56
N GLN A 75 -2.12 -1.28 -1.71
CA GLN A 75 -0.73 -1.26 -2.18
C GLN A 75 -0.25 0.17 -2.43
N ILE A 76 -1.14 1.03 -2.95
CA ILE A 76 -0.85 2.47 -3.11
C ILE A 76 -0.61 3.14 -1.76
N GLU A 77 -1.43 2.85 -0.75
CA GLU A 77 -1.23 3.38 0.60
C GLU A 77 0.08 2.90 1.24
N SER A 78 0.41 1.63 1.07
CA SER A 78 1.68 1.05 1.53
C SER A 78 2.88 1.71 0.83
N PHE A 79 2.77 1.97 -0.47
CA PHE A 79 3.77 2.70 -1.25
C PHE A 79 3.97 4.13 -0.70
N PHE A 80 2.89 4.89 -0.52
CA PHE A 80 3.00 6.23 0.06
C PHE A 80 3.55 6.23 1.49
N LYS A 81 3.22 5.22 2.28
CA LYS A 81 3.79 5.07 3.62
C LYS A 81 5.30 4.84 3.57
N LEU A 82 5.77 4.02 2.64
CA LEU A 82 7.20 3.79 2.44
C LEU A 82 7.90 5.06 1.95
N LEU A 83 7.29 5.80 1.03
CA LEU A 83 7.80 7.08 0.52
C LEU A 83 7.94 8.13 1.63
N LYS A 84 6.90 8.30 2.46
CA LYS A 84 6.83 9.40 3.43
C LYS A 84 7.62 9.11 4.70
N THR A 85 7.25 8.07 5.41
CA THR A 85 7.64 7.93 6.83
C THR A 85 8.64 6.81 7.11
N GLN A 86 8.73 5.80 6.25
CA GLN A 86 9.45 4.57 6.59
C GLN A 86 10.73 4.34 5.77
N GLY A 87 11.02 5.17 4.79
CA GLY A 87 12.18 4.95 3.93
C GLY A 87 12.77 6.20 3.33
N PHE A 88 12.04 6.91 2.49
CA PHE A 88 12.64 7.94 1.63
C PHE A 88 12.44 9.39 2.09
N GLY A 89 11.61 9.62 3.12
CA GLY A 89 11.39 10.96 3.67
C GLY A 89 10.92 11.96 2.61
N LEU A 90 9.89 11.60 1.82
CA LEU A 90 9.41 12.44 0.71
C LEU A 90 9.15 13.90 1.13
N GLU A 91 8.67 14.09 2.35
CA GLU A 91 8.30 15.41 2.89
C GLU A 91 9.54 16.25 3.27
N ASP A 92 10.71 15.61 3.42
CA ASP A 92 11.99 16.24 3.74
C ASP A 92 12.81 16.58 2.48
N TRP A 93 12.25 16.31 1.30
CA TRP A 93 12.96 16.58 0.06
C TRP A 93 13.05 18.08 -0.25
N GLN A 94 14.28 18.57 -0.34
CA GLN A 94 14.57 19.97 -0.61
C GLN A 94 14.84 20.25 -2.10
N GLN A 95 14.10 19.60 -3.01
CA GLN A 95 14.20 19.88 -4.43
C GLN A 95 13.39 21.13 -4.80
N GLU A 96 14.03 22.06 -5.49
CA GLU A 96 13.41 23.33 -5.89
C GLU A 96 12.62 23.23 -7.20
N THR A 97 12.87 22.22 -8.04
CA THR A 97 12.23 22.07 -9.33
C THR A 97 11.39 20.80 -9.43
N GLY A 98 10.26 20.89 -10.16
CA GLY A 98 9.40 19.72 -10.41
C GLY A 98 10.13 18.61 -11.18
N GLU A 99 11.09 18.95 -12.04
CA GLU A 99 11.90 17.97 -12.77
C GLU A 99 12.82 17.19 -11.83
N ALA A 100 13.47 17.86 -10.87
CA ALA A 100 14.32 17.20 -9.89
C ALA A 100 13.50 16.27 -8.99
N ILE A 101 12.30 16.69 -8.58
CA ILE A 101 11.37 15.87 -7.83
C ILE A 101 10.97 14.64 -8.64
N ALA A 102 10.60 14.79 -9.91
CA ALA A 102 10.19 13.70 -10.78
C ALA A 102 11.32 12.67 -10.99
N LYS A 103 12.54 13.11 -11.22
CA LYS A 103 13.72 12.24 -11.35
C LYS A 103 13.97 11.44 -10.07
N ARG A 104 13.95 12.10 -8.91
CA ARG A 104 14.13 11.44 -7.62
C ARG A 104 13.01 10.46 -7.34
N LEU A 105 11.77 10.85 -7.63
CA LEU A 105 10.60 9.97 -7.46
C LEU A 105 10.71 8.71 -8.33
N ALA A 106 11.16 8.83 -9.58
CA ALA A 106 11.36 7.69 -10.46
C ALA A 106 12.37 6.68 -9.89
N VAL A 107 13.52 7.15 -9.38
CA VAL A 107 14.53 6.30 -8.73
C VAL A 107 13.95 5.60 -7.49
N VAL A 108 13.20 6.33 -6.67
CA VAL A 108 12.57 5.80 -5.46
C VAL A 108 11.48 4.78 -5.80
N CYS A 109 10.70 5.01 -6.87
CA CYS A 109 9.73 4.02 -7.35
C CYS A 109 10.43 2.71 -7.75
N CYS A 110 11.53 2.76 -8.46
CA CYS A 110 12.32 1.56 -8.80
C CYS A 110 12.79 0.83 -7.53
N ALA A 111 13.31 1.56 -6.54
CA ALA A 111 13.73 0.97 -5.27
C ALA A 111 12.56 0.30 -4.51
N CYS A 112 11.37 0.92 -4.51
CA CYS A 112 10.17 0.30 -3.92
C CYS A 112 9.78 -0.99 -4.64
N VAL A 113 9.80 -1.02 -5.96
CA VAL A 113 9.51 -2.23 -6.75
C VAL A 113 10.50 -3.34 -6.40
N THR A 114 11.80 -3.03 -6.36
CA THR A 114 12.83 -4.00 -5.97
C THR A 114 12.59 -4.58 -4.56
N VAL A 115 12.23 -3.74 -3.59
CA VAL A 115 11.88 -4.19 -2.23
C VAL A 115 10.68 -5.13 -2.26
N TRP A 116 9.64 -4.80 -3.03
CA TRP A 116 8.45 -5.65 -3.15
C TRP A 116 8.75 -6.98 -3.84
N GLU A 117 9.57 -6.99 -4.88
CA GLU A 117 10.01 -8.22 -5.54
C GLU A 117 10.77 -9.12 -4.55
N ILE A 118 11.71 -8.56 -3.77
CA ILE A 118 12.39 -9.30 -2.71
C ILE A 118 11.38 -9.85 -1.69
N MET A 119 10.43 -9.03 -1.25
CA MET A 119 9.44 -9.42 -0.25
C MET A 119 8.51 -10.54 -0.73
N GLN A 120 8.15 -10.57 -2.00
CA GLN A 120 7.27 -11.59 -2.58
C GLN A 120 7.98 -12.89 -2.94
N SER A 121 9.30 -12.85 -3.19
CA SER A 121 10.07 -14.04 -3.56
C SER A 121 10.28 -14.97 -2.37
N THR A 122 9.87 -16.23 -2.51
CA THR A 122 10.14 -17.28 -1.51
C THR A 122 11.61 -17.70 -1.52
N GLU A 123 12.28 -17.60 -2.66
CA GLU A 123 13.69 -17.93 -2.79
C GLU A 123 14.60 -16.89 -2.12
N ALA A 124 14.08 -15.68 -1.89
CA ALA A 124 14.82 -14.59 -1.28
C ALA A 124 14.80 -14.60 0.27
N GLU A 125 14.28 -15.64 0.92
CA GLU A 125 14.21 -15.67 2.40
C GLU A 125 15.58 -15.48 3.07
N PRO A 126 16.70 -16.12 2.63
CA PRO A 126 18.01 -15.86 3.20
C PRO A 126 18.46 -14.40 3.02
N LEU A 127 18.15 -13.81 1.85
CA LEU A 127 18.45 -12.40 1.56
C LEU A 127 17.63 -11.47 2.45
N LYS A 128 16.33 -11.72 2.62
CA LYS A 128 15.48 -10.92 3.52
C LYS A 128 16.04 -10.90 4.94
N MET A 129 16.43 -12.06 5.45
CA MET A 129 17.02 -12.19 6.79
C MET A 129 18.35 -11.43 6.92
N LEU A 130 19.19 -11.49 5.89
CA LEU A 130 20.44 -10.72 5.84
C LEU A 130 20.16 -9.22 5.87
N LEU A 131 19.26 -8.74 5.01
CA LEU A 131 18.91 -7.33 4.91
C LEU A 131 18.30 -6.80 6.21
N VAL A 132 17.42 -7.58 6.85
CA VAL A 132 16.85 -7.21 8.15
C VAL A 132 17.96 -7.07 9.22
N ARG A 133 18.94 -7.99 9.25
CA ARG A 133 20.10 -7.88 10.17
C ARG A 133 20.92 -6.63 9.89
N LEU A 134 21.21 -6.34 8.63
CA LEU A 134 21.95 -5.15 8.23
C LEU A 134 21.20 -3.85 8.56
N SER A 135 19.86 -3.87 8.58
CA SER A 135 19.08 -2.70 8.96
C SER A 135 19.26 -2.24 10.42
N GLY A 136 19.89 -3.06 11.26
CA GLY A 136 20.06 -2.79 12.69
C GLY A 136 18.75 -2.81 13.49
N ARG A 137 17.61 -3.14 12.86
CA ARG A 137 16.32 -3.17 13.55
C ARG A 137 16.19 -4.45 14.36
N GLN A 138 15.89 -4.29 15.65
CA GLN A 138 15.56 -5.41 16.51
C GLN A 138 14.20 -5.99 16.09
N MET A 139 14.20 -7.20 15.54
CA MET A 139 12.97 -7.94 15.29
C MET A 139 12.47 -8.53 16.60
N LYS A 140 11.30 -8.11 17.05
CA LYS A 140 10.60 -8.82 18.16
C LYS A 140 10.24 -10.22 17.67
N HIS A 141 10.34 -11.20 18.56
CA HIS A 141 9.99 -12.59 18.26
C HIS A 141 8.56 -12.65 17.66
N GLY A 142 8.40 -13.28 16.50
CA GLY A 142 7.12 -13.39 15.79
C GLY A 142 6.72 -12.20 14.92
N VAL A 143 7.53 -11.15 14.81
CA VAL A 143 7.25 -10.02 13.91
C VAL A 143 7.65 -10.38 12.49
N LYS A 144 6.71 -10.17 11.55
CA LYS A 144 6.97 -10.34 10.12
C LYS A 144 8.03 -9.33 9.64
N VAL A 145 8.86 -9.75 8.70
CA VAL A 145 9.76 -8.86 7.95
C VAL A 145 8.95 -7.71 7.36
N THR A 146 9.44 -6.48 7.49
CA THR A 146 8.76 -5.29 6.97
C THR A 146 9.52 -4.70 5.78
N ASP A 147 8.80 -4.16 4.81
CA ASP A 147 9.37 -3.49 3.62
C ASP A 147 10.42 -2.45 4.02
N SER A 148 10.13 -1.68 5.07
CA SER A 148 11.02 -0.66 5.60
C SER A 148 12.33 -1.23 6.18
N ALA A 149 12.30 -2.42 6.81
CA ALA A 149 13.53 -3.05 7.30
C ALA A 149 14.37 -3.57 6.13
N VAL A 150 13.73 -4.18 5.13
CA VAL A 150 14.41 -4.65 3.92
C VAL A 150 15.01 -3.48 3.15
N LEU A 151 14.29 -2.37 3.01
CA LEU A 151 14.80 -1.17 2.33
C LEU A 151 16.04 -0.60 3.01
N VAL A 152 16.00 -0.42 4.34
CA VAL A 152 17.16 0.09 5.11
C VAL A 152 18.34 -0.87 5.00
N GLY A 153 18.08 -2.17 5.11
CA GLY A 153 19.13 -3.18 4.96
C GLY A 153 19.74 -3.22 3.56
N LEU A 154 18.92 -3.06 2.52
CA LEU A 154 19.38 -2.96 1.13
C LEU A 154 20.28 -1.73 0.93
N TRP A 155 19.89 -0.60 1.49
CA TRP A 155 20.70 0.62 1.48
C TRP A 155 22.08 0.37 2.14
N GLN A 156 22.11 -0.21 3.34
CA GLN A 156 23.34 -0.50 4.05
C GLN A 156 24.24 -1.50 3.27
N PHE A 157 23.62 -2.52 2.68
CA PHE A 157 24.31 -3.50 1.85
C PHE A 157 24.97 -2.86 0.64
N LEU A 158 24.22 -2.06 -0.13
CA LEU A 158 24.74 -1.37 -1.32
C LEU A 158 25.83 -0.36 -0.95
N SER A 159 25.68 0.38 0.14
CA SER A 159 26.68 1.32 0.62
C SER A 159 27.98 0.61 1.02
N ALA A 160 27.88 -0.55 1.67
CA ALA A 160 29.04 -1.37 2.01
C ALA A 160 29.75 -1.91 0.76
N LEU A 161 28.99 -2.36 -0.25
CA LEU A 161 29.55 -2.81 -1.52
C LEU A 161 30.27 -1.69 -2.27
N GLU A 162 29.70 -0.48 -2.29
CA GLU A 162 30.32 0.68 -2.91
C GLU A 162 31.63 1.07 -2.20
N LEU A 163 31.61 1.04 -0.85
CA LEU A 163 32.80 1.26 -0.06
C LEU A 163 33.91 0.26 -0.40
N LEU A 164 33.58 -1.04 -0.44
CA LEU A 164 34.55 -2.11 -0.78
C LEU A 164 35.10 -1.98 -2.20
N ARG A 165 34.30 -1.49 -3.16
CA ARG A 165 34.75 -1.24 -4.54
C ARG A 165 35.67 -0.03 -4.65
N SER A 166 35.48 0.98 -3.82
CA SER A 166 36.28 2.20 -3.85
C SER A 166 37.61 2.06 -3.11
N TYR A 167 37.72 1.10 -2.18
CA TYR A 167 38.96 0.81 -1.48
C TYR A 167 39.85 -0.10 -2.30
N GLN A 168 41.04 0.38 -2.65
CA GLN A 168 42.12 -0.45 -3.19
C GLN A 168 42.77 -1.21 -2.04
N PRO A 169 43.14 -2.53 -2.22
CA PRO A 169 43.77 -3.31 -1.17
C PRO A 169 45.07 -2.71 -0.60
N GLU A 170 45.72 -1.86 -1.36
CA GLU A 170 46.95 -1.15 -0.99
C GLU A 170 46.75 0.03 -0.05
N GLN A 171 45.47 0.38 0.24
CA GLN A 171 45.08 1.49 1.12
C GLN A 171 44.62 1.04 2.51
N LEU A 172 44.61 -0.28 2.76
CA LEU A 172 44.36 -0.91 4.04
C LEU A 172 45.66 -1.28 4.71
#